data_c9c833bd17c1906b995bbbd717ba29fc
#
_entry.id   c9c833bd17c1906b995bbbd717ba29fc
#
_cell.length_a   1.000
_cell.length_b   1.000
_cell.length_c   1.000
_cell.angle_alpha   90.00
_cell.angle_beta   90.00
_cell.angle_gamma   90.00
#
_symmetry.space_group_name_H-M   'P 1'
#
loop_
_entity.id
_entity.type
_entity.pdbx_description
1 polymer ?
#
loop_
_entity_poly.entity_id
_entity_poly.type
_entity_poly.pdbx_seq_one_letter_code
_entity_poly.pdbx_strand_id
1 'polypeptide(L)'
;MHVTSTLLVGGANFSEGEVALIQAIKAIAAGKFSEVPAGQTPVSEALYQLARSLQAGATQQLRRTVTLAGESSEIMAATAFVSGDVREVVNCTQTISAAIDELTVAMHEITRTGTFVADTAQAVRINAQEGLDAVSNASRSVQAMAEVEQTASARIERLAEASLAIGKIVTIVQAIARQTNLLALNASIEAARAGETGRGFNIVAAEVKDLANKTAKATSDIRVHVAAVQEEVRGMREALADTADTAAQGLASIVTVEHCVGLIVGRVNDLQERLSSHSSSLAEQSAATDEVARSVEVIRELTERTCGNEDKAVIAVTAGEATLQEQFHDLAQQEIPDAVLYLAESDHMLWKRRLAQMLTGSTTLSEHEVNDHHSCRLGIWYYSDSSADYRSNPAFGRLESPHAEVHETAREIVRLFNSGNRVGARAAYARLEQASQGVITQLEHLSRGRF
;
A
#
# COMPACT_ATOMS: atom_id res chain seq x y z
N MET A 1 -50.21 -72.75 -60.85
CA MET A 1 -49.26 -72.12 -61.77
C MET A 1 -48.71 -70.83 -61.14
N HIS A 2 -47.57 -70.92 -60.46
CA HIS A 2 -46.90 -69.76 -59.94
C HIS A 2 -45.99 -69.25 -61.03
N VAL A 3 -46.34 -68.11 -61.64
CA VAL A 3 -45.46 -67.37 -62.56
C VAL A 3 -44.42 -66.67 -61.67
N THR A 4 -43.23 -67.23 -61.65
CA THR A 4 -42.08 -66.54 -61.07
C THR A 4 -41.71 -65.40 -61.98
N SER A 5 -41.98 -64.14 -61.59
CA SER A 5 -41.47 -62.96 -62.33
C SER A 5 -39.96 -62.84 -62.10
N THR A 6 -39.21 -62.91 -63.13
CA THR A 6 -37.78 -62.87 -63.16
C THR A 6 -37.35 -61.43 -63.64
N LEU A 7 -36.64 -60.66 -62.79
CA LEU A 7 -36.11 -59.37 -63.14
C LEU A 7 -34.65 -59.51 -63.68
N LEU A 8 -34.36 -58.96 -64.82
CA LEU A 8 -33.00 -58.88 -65.39
C LEU A 8 -32.20 -57.75 -64.74
N VAL A 9 -31.19 -58.07 -63.95
CA VAL A 9 -30.19 -57.13 -63.47
C VAL A 9 -28.83 -57.58 -64.00
N GLY A 10 -28.25 -56.87 -64.96
CA GLY A 10 -26.91 -57.15 -65.49
C GLY A 10 -26.67 -58.49 -66.17
N GLY A 11 -27.67 -59.02 -66.90
CA GLY A 11 -27.50 -60.23 -67.71
C GLY A 11 -27.66 -61.58 -66.97
N ALA A 12 -27.96 -61.62 -65.68
CA ALA A 12 -28.25 -62.81 -64.89
C ALA A 12 -29.75 -62.86 -64.48
N ASN A 13 -30.42 -64.05 -64.62
CA ASN A 13 -31.79 -64.27 -64.15
C ASN A 13 -31.76 -64.55 -62.65
N PHE A 14 -32.27 -63.64 -61.89
CA PHE A 14 -32.40 -63.74 -60.40
C PHE A 14 -33.89 -64.08 -60.06
N SER A 15 -34.12 -64.88 -59.09
CA SER A 15 -35.45 -65.07 -58.45
C SER A 15 -35.83 -63.78 -57.69
N GLU A 16 -37.11 -63.50 -57.48
CA GLU A 16 -37.61 -62.37 -56.67
C GLU A 16 -36.98 -62.36 -55.30
N GLY A 17 -36.72 -63.51 -54.68
CA GLY A 17 -36.02 -63.60 -53.39
C GLY A 17 -34.57 -63.20 -53.44
N GLU A 18 -33.84 -63.54 -54.48
CA GLU A 18 -32.42 -63.09 -54.69
C GLU A 18 -32.32 -61.62 -54.97
N VAL A 19 -33.23 -61.00 -55.69
CA VAL A 19 -33.30 -59.57 -55.96
C VAL A 19 -33.55 -58.83 -54.64
N ALA A 20 -34.47 -59.31 -53.77
CA ALA A 20 -34.72 -58.71 -52.46
C ALA A 20 -33.51 -58.79 -51.52
N LEU A 21 -32.75 -59.90 -51.52
CA LEU A 21 -31.53 -60.05 -50.73
C LEU A 21 -30.42 -59.06 -51.21
N ILE A 22 -30.24 -58.94 -52.53
CA ILE A 22 -29.28 -57.99 -53.12
C ILE A 22 -29.64 -56.52 -52.74
N GLN A 23 -30.94 -56.19 -52.77
CA GLN A 23 -31.42 -54.87 -52.38
C GLN A 23 -31.17 -54.62 -50.91
N ALA A 24 -31.44 -55.54 -50.00
CA ALA A 24 -31.16 -55.44 -48.61
C ALA A 24 -29.66 -55.26 -48.31
N ILE A 25 -28.81 -56.04 -48.97
CA ILE A 25 -27.32 -55.83 -48.84
C ILE A 25 -26.90 -54.43 -49.29
N LYS A 26 -27.43 -53.94 -50.44
CA LYS A 26 -27.14 -52.60 -50.96
C LYS A 26 -27.65 -51.52 -49.97
N ALA A 27 -28.82 -51.66 -49.41
CA ALA A 27 -29.37 -50.75 -48.41
C ALA A 27 -28.48 -50.70 -47.15
N ILE A 28 -28.03 -51.85 -46.63
CA ILE A 28 -27.09 -51.93 -45.53
C ILE A 28 -25.79 -51.24 -45.86
N ALA A 29 -25.21 -51.51 -47.02
CA ALA A 29 -23.95 -50.88 -47.50
C ALA A 29 -24.06 -49.35 -47.68
N ALA A 30 -25.26 -48.87 -48.01
CA ALA A 30 -25.57 -47.45 -48.11
C ALA A 30 -25.96 -46.76 -46.79
N GLY A 31 -25.97 -47.51 -45.65
CA GLY A 31 -26.40 -47.00 -44.36
C GLY A 31 -27.91 -46.79 -44.21
N LYS A 32 -28.72 -47.31 -45.13
CA LYS A 32 -30.20 -47.20 -45.19
C LYS A 32 -30.87 -48.38 -44.48
N PHE A 33 -30.74 -48.41 -43.17
CA PHE A 33 -31.13 -49.56 -42.38
C PHE A 33 -32.65 -49.81 -42.31
N SER A 34 -33.47 -48.78 -42.46
CA SER A 34 -34.93 -48.87 -42.44
C SER A 34 -35.51 -49.52 -43.74
N GLU A 35 -34.73 -49.45 -44.87
CA GLU A 35 -35.13 -50.07 -46.12
C GLU A 35 -34.99 -51.60 -46.09
N VAL A 36 -34.39 -52.20 -45.06
CA VAL A 36 -34.24 -53.67 -44.91
C VAL A 36 -35.46 -54.23 -44.24
N PRO A 37 -36.35 -54.99 -44.96
CA PRO A 37 -37.58 -55.52 -44.39
C PRO A 37 -37.31 -56.72 -43.45
N ALA A 38 -38.20 -56.94 -42.48
CA ALA A 38 -38.21 -58.17 -41.67
C ALA A 38 -38.35 -59.39 -42.59
N GLY A 39 -37.51 -60.41 -42.36
CA GLY A 39 -37.36 -61.52 -43.30
C GLY A 39 -38.33 -62.65 -43.06
N GLN A 40 -38.74 -63.28 -44.18
CA GLN A 40 -39.55 -64.56 -44.18
C GLN A 40 -38.66 -65.80 -44.33
N THR A 41 -37.35 -65.57 -44.59
CA THR A 41 -36.37 -66.66 -44.72
C THR A 41 -35.26 -66.46 -43.65
N PRO A 42 -34.56 -67.57 -43.26
CA PRO A 42 -33.46 -67.44 -42.29
C PRO A 42 -32.36 -66.37 -42.73
N VAL A 43 -32.09 -66.23 -44.02
CA VAL A 43 -31.13 -65.31 -44.57
C VAL A 43 -31.68 -63.89 -44.50
N SER A 44 -32.92 -63.63 -44.90
CA SER A 44 -33.54 -62.33 -44.84
C SER A 44 -33.69 -61.81 -43.42
N GLU A 45 -34.05 -62.74 -42.47
CA GLU A 45 -34.09 -62.38 -41.03
C GLU A 45 -32.71 -62.06 -40.49
N ALA A 46 -31.65 -62.80 -40.85
CA ALA A 46 -30.30 -62.53 -40.47
C ALA A 46 -29.82 -61.12 -40.99
N LEU A 47 -30.17 -60.73 -42.24
CA LEU A 47 -29.89 -59.41 -42.79
C LEU A 47 -30.68 -58.32 -42.06
N TYR A 48 -31.92 -58.53 -41.70
CA TYR A 48 -32.70 -57.60 -40.88
C TYR A 48 -32.07 -57.35 -39.52
N GLN A 49 -31.68 -58.45 -38.82
CA GLN A 49 -31.02 -58.37 -37.52
C GLN A 49 -29.65 -57.68 -37.64
N LEU A 50 -28.91 -57.95 -38.72
CA LEU A 50 -27.66 -57.23 -39.01
C LEU A 50 -27.89 -55.70 -39.19
N ALA A 51 -28.89 -55.32 -40.00
CA ALA A 51 -29.26 -53.92 -40.22
C ALA A 51 -29.62 -53.22 -38.90
N ARG A 52 -30.44 -53.87 -38.04
CA ARG A 52 -30.81 -53.35 -36.71
C ARG A 52 -29.58 -53.18 -35.80
N SER A 53 -28.66 -54.16 -35.80
CA SER A 53 -27.44 -54.12 -35.02
C SER A 53 -26.52 -52.98 -35.48
N LEU A 54 -26.35 -52.80 -36.81
CA LEU A 54 -25.56 -51.71 -37.38
C LEU A 54 -26.19 -50.35 -37.11
N GLN A 55 -27.51 -50.19 -37.20
CA GLN A 55 -28.24 -48.97 -36.86
C GLN A 55 -28.07 -48.63 -35.39
N ALA A 56 -28.16 -49.58 -34.47
CA ALA A 56 -27.93 -49.39 -33.05
C ALA A 56 -26.46 -48.96 -32.78
N GLY A 57 -25.52 -49.63 -33.47
CA GLY A 57 -24.09 -49.27 -33.41
C GLY A 57 -23.82 -47.84 -33.89
N ALA A 58 -24.40 -47.43 -35.03
CA ALA A 58 -24.30 -46.08 -35.57
C ALA A 58 -24.88 -45.02 -34.63
N THR A 59 -26.06 -45.31 -34.04
CA THR A 59 -26.70 -44.45 -33.03
C THR A 59 -25.81 -44.29 -31.81
N GLN A 60 -25.23 -45.37 -31.30
CA GLN A 60 -24.31 -45.32 -30.16
C GLN A 60 -23.01 -44.56 -30.50
N GLN A 61 -22.50 -44.74 -31.70
CA GLN A 61 -21.32 -43.99 -32.18
C GLN A 61 -21.63 -42.50 -32.28
N LEU A 62 -22.75 -42.10 -32.88
CA LEU A 62 -23.17 -40.68 -32.94
C LEU A 62 -23.27 -40.09 -31.53
N ARG A 63 -23.90 -40.77 -30.58
CA ARG A 63 -24.00 -40.31 -29.20
C ARG A 63 -22.62 -40.09 -28.56
N ARG A 64 -21.71 -41.06 -28.73
CA ARG A 64 -20.33 -40.90 -28.22
C ARG A 64 -19.58 -39.73 -28.86
N THR A 65 -19.74 -39.53 -30.17
CA THR A 65 -19.13 -38.44 -30.91
C THR A 65 -19.65 -37.08 -30.42
N VAL A 66 -20.96 -36.96 -30.17
CA VAL A 66 -21.56 -35.73 -29.61
C VAL A 66 -21.07 -35.45 -28.19
N THR A 67 -21.00 -36.50 -27.34
CA THR A 67 -20.44 -36.33 -25.98
C THR A 67 -19.00 -35.83 -26.04
N LEU A 68 -18.15 -36.44 -26.88
CA LEU A 68 -16.75 -35.98 -27.05
C LEU A 68 -16.65 -34.55 -27.62
N ALA A 69 -17.53 -34.20 -28.54
CA ALA A 69 -17.58 -32.81 -29.08
C ALA A 69 -18.00 -31.80 -28.01
N GLY A 70 -18.95 -32.21 -27.12
CA GLY A 70 -19.34 -31.41 -25.95
C GLY A 70 -18.20 -31.24 -24.98
N GLU A 71 -17.53 -32.30 -24.57
CA GLU A 71 -16.35 -32.23 -23.66
C GLU A 71 -15.22 -31.41 -24.28
N SER A 72 -14.94 -31.53 -25.57
CA SER A 72 -13.99 -30.70 -26.31
C SER A 72 -14.34 -29.21 -26.23
N SER A 73 -15.62 -28.88 -26.40
CA SER A 73 -16.12 -27.51 -26.32
C SER A 73 -16.00 -26.94 -24.89
N GLU A 74 -16.24 -27.73 -23.86
CA GLU A 74 -16.04 -27.34 -22.44
C GLU A 74 -14.56 -27.09 -22.14
N ILE A 75 -13.65 -27.94 -22.62
CA ILE A 75 -12.20 -27.73 -22.45
C ILE A 75 -11.78 -26.42 -23.12
N MET A 76 -12.25 -26.14 -24.33
CA MET A 76 -11.94 -24.89 -25.03
C MET A 76 -12.51 -23.66 -24.32
N ALA A 77 -13.72 -23.75 -23.76
CA ALA A 77 -14.31 -22.67 -22.95
C ALA A 77 -13.49 -22.42 -21.68
N ALA A 78 -13.13 -23.48 -20.95
CA ALA A 78 -12.28 -23.37 -19.76
C ALA A 78 -10.90 -22.79 -20.09
N THR A 79 -10.26 -23.24 -21.18
CA THR A 79 -8.98 -22.72 -21.65
C THR A 79 -9.07 -21.22 -21.98
N ALA A 80 -10.18 -20.78 -22.61
CA ALA A 80 -10.41 -19.38 -22.89
C ALA A 80 -10.48 -18.53 -21.61
N PHE A 81 -11.17 -19.01 -20.54
CA PHE A 81 -11.21 -18.32 -19.26
C PHE A 81 -9.83 -18.26 -18.60
N VAL A 82 -9.07 -19.36 -18.58
CA VAL A 82 -7.69 -19.37 -18.07
C VAL A 82 -6.83 -18.34 -18.79
N SER A 83 -6.93 -18.25 -20.13
CA SER A 83 -6.23 -17.24 -20.93
C SER A 83 -6.62 -15.79 -20.54
N GLY A 84 -7.89 -15.57 -20.18
CA GLY A 84 -8.35 -14.29 -19.64
C GLY A 84 -7.71 -13.95 -18.30
N ASP A 85 -7.70 -14.91 -17.38
CA ASP A 85 -7.11 -14.76 -16.04
C ASP A 85 -5.59 -14.56 -16.10
N VAL A 86 -4.91 -15.25 -17.01
CA VAL A 86 -3.46 -15.10 -17.26
C VAL A 86 -3.13 -13.66 -17.71
N ARG A 87 -3.93 -13.07 -18.59
CA ARG A 87 -3.73 -11.66 -19.00
C ARG A 87 -3.91 -10.70 -17.83
N GLU A 88 -4.86 -10.96 -16.93
CA GLU A 88 -5.04 -10.16 -15.73
C GLU A 88 -3.83 -10.28 -14.79
N VAL A 89 -3.29 -11.49 -14.61
CA VAL A 89 -2.05 -11.71 -13.84
C VAL A 89 -0.88 -10.93 -14.43
N VAL A 90 -0.71 -10.91 -15.76
CA VAL A 90 0.33 -10.11 -16.44
C VAL A 90 0.20 -8.62 -16.10
N ASN A 91 -1.00 -8.07 -16.18
CA ASN A 91 -1.24 -6.65 -15.88
C ASN A 91 -0.96 -6.33 -14.40
N CYS A 92 -1.41 -7.20 -13.48
CA CYS A 92 -1.10 -7.06 -12.05
C CYS A 92 0.40 -7.11 -11.77
N THR A 93 1.10 -8.04 -12.41
CA THR A 93 2.55 -8.22 -12.28
C THR A 93 3.32 -6.97 -12.74
N GLN A 94 2.91 -6.37 -13.85
CA GLN A 94 3.48 -5.10 -14.34
C GLN A 94 3.28 -3.95 -13.34
N THR A 95 2.08 -3.87 -12.75
CA THR A 95 1.76 -2.84 -11.74
C THR A 95 2.61 -3.03 -10.48
N ILE A 96 2.79 -4.27 -10.03
CA ILE A 96 3.65 -4.58 -8.88
C ILE A 96 5.12 -4.24 -9.18
N SER A 97 5.62 -4.55 -10.39
CA SER A 97 6.98 -4.19 -10.79
C SER A 97 7.22 -2.68 -10.72
N ALA A 98 6.30 -1.87 -11.23
CA ALA A 98 6.39 -0.42 -11.14
C ALA A 98 6.40 0.09 -9.69
N ALA A 99 5.58 -0.52 -8.81
CA ALA A 99 5.57 -0.17 -7.39
C ALA A 99 6.88 -0.56 -6.67
N ILE A 100 7.53 -1.67 -7.06
CA ILE A 100 8.85 -2.08 -6.56
C ILE A 100 9.92 -1.05 -6.94
N ASP A 101 9.91 -0.57 -8.19
CA ASP A 101 10.84 0.46 -8.64
C ASP A 101 10.69 1.75 -7.83
N GLU A 102 9.43 2.20 -7.61
CA GLU A 102 9.14 3.37 -6.77
C GLU A 102 9.59 3.18 -5.31
N LEU A 103 9.35 2.00 -4.73
CA LEU A 103 9.80 1.66 -3.38
C LEU A 103 11.32 1.69 -3.27
N THR A 104 12.03 1.17 -4.27
CA THR A 104 13.50 1.17 -4.31
C THR A 104 14.04 2.60 -4.30
N VAL A 105 13.49 3.48 -5.14
CA VAL A 105 13.86 4.91 -5.17
C VAL A 105 13.56 5.58 -3.83
N ALA A 106 12.39 5.33 -3.23
CA ALA A 106 12.00 5.88 -1.94
C ALA A 106 12.96 5.44 -0.81
N MET A 107 13.36 4.16 -0.77
CA MET A 107 14.31 3.64 0.23
C MET A 107 15.69 4.29 0.09
N HIS A 108 16.17 4.51 -1.13
CA HIS A 108 17.42 5.25 -1.35
C HIS A 108 17.34 6.69 -0.80
N GLU A 109 16.24 7.38 -1.05
CA GLU A 109 16.04 8.74 -0.55
C GLU A 109 15.93 8.80 0.98
N ILE A 110 15.24 7.83 1.61
CA ILE A 110 15.16 7.73 3.06
C ILE A 110 16.54 7.44 3.65
N THR A 111 17.34 6.56 3.05
CA THR A 111 18.71 6.27 3.48
C THR A 111 19.58 7.52 3.42
N ARG A 112 19.52 8.29 2.32
CA ARG A 112 20.24 9.55 2.16
C ARG A 112 19.85 10.57 3.22
N THR A 113 18.55 10.69 3.48
CA THR A 113 18.01 11.59 4.50
C THR A 113 18.47 11.18 5.90
N GLY A 114 18.45 9.87 6.20
CA GLY A 114 18.95 9.33 7.47
C GLY A 114 20.40 9.65 7.72
N THR A 115 21.26 9.52 6.70
CA THR A 115 22.68 9.91 6.77
C THR A 115 22.84 11.40 7.05
N PHE A 116 22.11 12.24 6.32
CA PHE A 116 22.14 13.70 6.54
C PHE A 116 21.70 14.08 7.96
N VAL A 117 20.68 13.45 8.51
CA VAL A 117 20.23 13.69 9.89
C VAL A 117 21.27 13.22 10.90
N ALA A 118 21.96 12.09 10.65
CA ALA A 118 23.04 11.61 11.51
C ALA A 118 24.21 12.58 11.56
N ASP A 119 24.64 13.11 10.41
CA ASP A 119 25.72 14.12 10.33
C ASP A 119 25.33 15.41 11.04
N THR A 120 24.08 15.86 10.87
CA THR A 120 23.55 17.04 11.56
C THR A 120 23.51 16.84 13.08
N ALA A 121 23.06 15.68 13.55
CA ALA A 121 23.03 15.33 14.96
C ALA A 121 24.46 15.35 15.56
N GLN A 122 25.45 14.84 14.84
CA GLN A 122 26.83 14.87 15.26
C GLN A 122 27.36 16.31 15.38
N ALA A 123 27.05 17.19 14.42
CA ALA A 123 27.43 18.58 14.47
C ALA A 123 26.78 19.31 15.68
N VAL A 124 25.47 19.04 15.94
CA VAL A 124 24.79 19.61 17.11
C VAL A 124 25.43 19.13 18.41
N ARG A 125 25.84 17.87 18.50
CA ARG A 125 26.53 17.31 19.68
C ARG A 125 27.85 18.03 19.94
N ILE A 126 28.66 18.27 18.90
CA ILE A 126 29.93 19.00 19.00
C ILE A 126 29.66 20.42 19.51
N ASN A 127 28.72 21.16 18.88
CA ASN A 127 28.38 22.53 19.27
C ASN A 127 27.85 22.63 20.71
N ALA A 128 27.05 21.63 21.13
CA ALA A 128 26.56 21.56 22.49
C ALA A 128 27.69 21.33 23.50
N GLN A 129 28.68 20.49 23.17
CA GLN A 129 29.84 20.26 24.02
C GLN A 129 30.70 21.56 24.13
N GLU A 130 30.94 22.26 23.04
CA GLU A 130 31.61 23.54 23.06
C GLU A 130 30.83 24.60 23.88
N GLY A 131 29.50 24.54 23.79
CA GLY A 131 28.60 25.37 24.61
C GLY A 131 28.77 25.10 26.10
N LEU A 132 28.83 23.81 26.52
CA LEU A 132 29.09 23.46 27.92
C LEU A 132 30.45 23.96 28.43
N ASP A 133 31.46 23.86 27.61
CA ASP A 133 32.80 24.36 27.95
C ASP A 133 32.79 25.89 28.12
N ALA A 134 32.08 26.61 27.24
CA ALA A 134 31.90 28.07 27.38
C ALA A 134 31.12 28.46 28.63
N VAL A 135 30.05 27.72 28.96
CA VAL A 135 29.26 27.91 30.19
C VAL A 135 30.11 27.67 31.44
N SER A 136 30.93 26.62 31.45
CA SER A 136 31.86 26.31 32.54
C SER A 136 32.90 27.45 32.73
N ASN A 137 33.43 28.00 31.63
CA ASN A 137 34.33 29.13 31.68
C ASN A 137 33.65 30.40 32.22
N ALA A 138 32.44 30.69 31.81
CA ALA A 138 31.64 31.79 32.31
C ALA A 138 31.36 31.66 33.82
N SER A 139 31.00 30.46 34.29
CA SER A 139 30.79 30.15 35.70
C SER A 139 32.02 30.44 36.54
N ARG A 140 33.17 29.97 36.09
CA ARG A 140 34.47 30.27 36.78
C ARG A 140 34.76 31.76 36.82
N SER A 141 34.48 32.50 35.75
CA SER A 141 34.71 33.93 35.69
C SER A 141 33.84 34.72 36.68
N VAL A 142 32.55 34.34 36.78
CA VAL A 142 31.62 34.99 37.74
C VAL A 142 31.98 34.60 39.19
N GLN A 143 32.42 33.38 39.46
CA GLN A 143 32.93 32.99 40.80
C GLN A 143 34.17 33.78 41.19
N ALA A 144 35.13 33.94 40.27
CA ALA A 144 36.33 34.77 40.51
C ALA A 144 35.97 36.26 40.76
N MET A 145 34.95 36.79 40.08
CA MET A 145 34.42 38.12 40.31
C MET A 145 33.82 38.27 41.69
N ALA A 146 33.06 37.27 42.19
CA ALA A 146 32.49 37.25 43.53
C ALA A 146 33.59 37.21 44.62
N GLU A 147 34.71 36.50 44.43
CA GLU A 147 35.86 36.50 45.34
C GLU A 147 36.56 37.88 45.38
N VAL A 148 36.74 38.54 44.24
CA VAL A 148 37.29 39.88 44.15
C VAL A 148 36.40 40.91 44.89
N GLU A 149 35.12 40.80 44.68
CA GLU A 149 34.10 41.64 45.31
C GLU A 149 34.10 41.45 46.81
N GLN A 150 34.11 40.21 47.33
CA GLN A 150 34.22 39.96 48.75
C GLN A 150 35.47 40.61 49.38
N THR A 151 36.60 40.52 48.65
CA THR A 151 37.86 41.19 49.07
C THR A 151 37.71 42.70 49.08
N ALA A 152 37.07 43.30 48.07
CA ALA A 152 36.80 44.72 47.96
C ALA A 152 35.88 45.19 49.11
N SER A 153 34.82 44.45 49.39
CA SER A 153 33.89 44.73 50.51
C SER A 153 34.62 44.80 51.84
N ALA A 154 35.47 43.78 52.14
CA ALA A 154 36.29 43.78 53.34
C ALA A 154 37.26 44.97 53.46
N ARG A 155 37.77 45.45 52.35
CA ARG A 155 38.65 46.68 52.32
C ARG A 155 37.88 47.98 52.58
N ILE A 156 36.69 48.08 51.99
CA ILE A 156 35.76 49.19 52.19
C ILE A 156 35.29 49.25 53.65
N GLU A 157 35.01 48.14 54.26
CA GLU A 157 34.67 48.11 55.69
C GLU A 157 35.77 48.63 56.56
N ARG A 158 37.01 48.22 56.33
CA ARG A 158 38.20 48.78 57.05
C ARG A 158 38.37 50.28 56.81
N LEU A 159 38.10 50.76 55.60
CA LEU A 159 38.16 52.18 55.28
C LEU A 159 37.06 52.96 56.02
N ALA A 160 35.85 52.38 56.15
CA ALA A 160 34.78 52.99 56.95
C ALA A 160 35.17 53.14 58.42
N GLU A 161 35.71 52.04 59.01
CA GLU A 161 36.20 52.07 60.41
C GLU A 161 37.31 53.12 60.63
N ALA A 162 38.26 53.14 59.72
CA ALA A 162 39.36 54.14 59.77
C ALA A 162 38.84 55.61 59.70
N SER A 163 37.93 55.89 58.74
CA SER A 163 37.27 57.15 58.57
C SER A 163 36.49 57.60 59.81
N LEU A 164 35.74 56.65 60.43
CA LEU A 164 35.01 56.89 61.71
C LEU A 164 36.00 57.23 62.83
N ALA A 165 37.15 56.54 62.92
CA ALA A 165 38.18 56.80 63.92
C ALA A 165 38.78 58.15 63.74
N ILE A 166 39.12 58.54 62.51
CA ILE A 166 39.61 59.90 62.18
C ILE A 166 38.59 60.98 62.60
N GLY A 167 37.31 60.80 62.29
CA GLY A 167 36.24 61.69 62.65
C GLY A 167 36.15 61.92 64.20
N LYS A 168 36.32 60.81 64.96
CA LYS A 168 36.42 60.93 66.43
C LYS A 168 37.64 61.73 66.88
N ILE A 169 38.86 61.53 66.31
CA ILE A 169 40.07 62.27 66.63
C ILE A 169 39.87 63.72 66.28
N VAL A 170 39.35 64.07 65.09
CA VAL A 170 39.07 65.43 64.69
C VAL A 170 38.14 66.14 65.67
N THR A 171 37.13 65.46 66.17
CA THR A 171 36.18 65.96 67.16
C THR A 171 36.91 66.29 68.48
N ILE A 172 37.83 65.41 68.91
CA ILE A 172 38.62 65.63 70.13
C ILE A 172 39.58 66.83 69.92
N VAL A 173 40.30 66.89 68.79
CA VAL A 173 41.21 67.98 68.49
C VAL A 173 40.48 69.36 68.45
N GLN A 174 39.26 69.34 67.84
CA GLN A 174 38.44 70.57 67.81
C GLN A 174 37.98 70.98 69.22
N ALA A 175 37.70 70.07 70.12
CA ALA A 175 37.38 70.33 71.50
C ALA A 175 38.60 70.94 72.26
N ILE A 176 39.81 70.34 72.02
CA ILE A 176 41.07 70.86 72.58
C ILE A 176 41.34 72.25 72.05
N ALA A 177 41.20 72.51 70.78
CA ALA A 177 41.39 73.82 70.16
C ALA A 177 40.45 74.89 70.77
N ARG A 178 39.18 74.57 70.96
CA ARG A 178 38.19 75.43 71.66
C ARG A 178 38.61 75.72 73.08
N GLN A 179 39.01 74.68 73.85
CA GLN A 179 39.47 74.81 75.18
C GLN A 179 40.76 75.68 75.32
N THR A 180 41.68 75.43 74.36
CA THR A 180 42.89 76.21 74.31
C THR A 180 42.62 77.71 74.01
N ASN A 181 41.64 77.94 73.07
CA ASN A 181 41.20 79.32 72.81
C ASN A 181 40.60 80.00 74.02
N LEU A 182 39.78 79.24 74.76
CA LEU A 182 39.23 79.83 76.04
C LEU A 182 40.29 80.05 77.07
N LEU A 183 41.27 79.15 77.24
CA LEU A 183 42.43 79.34 78.14
C LEU A 183 43.28 80.57 77.74
N ALA A 184 43.53 80.63 76.45
CA ALA A 184 44.30 81.78 75.90
C ALA A 184 43.56 83.14 76.05
N LEU A 185 42.23 83.14 75.87
CA LEU A 185 41.37 84.27 76.12
C LEU A 185 41.44 84.71 77.60
N ASN A 186 41.34 83.76 78.56
CA ASN A 186 41.45 84.03 79.98
C ASN A 186 42.85 84.57 80.36
N ALA A 187 43.90 83.96 79.72
CA ALA A 187 45.27 84.47 79.93
C ALA A 187 45.49 85.89 79.39
N SER A 188 44.90 86.20 78.18
CA SER A 188 44.93 87.53 77.61
C SER A 188 44.20 88.57 78.50
N ILE A 189 43.08 88.19 79.08
CA ILE A 189 42.30 89.01 80.09
C ILE A 189 43.16 89.29 81.29
N GLU A 190 43.77 88.28 81.89
CA GLU A 190 44.57 88.43 83.15
C GLU A 190 45.88 89.18 82.85
N ALA A 191 46.52 88.98 81.66
CA ALA A 191 47.66 89.72 81.21
C ALA A 191 47.34 91.23 81.04
N ALA A 192 46.16 91.56 80.45
CA ALA A 192 45.67 92.94 80.38
C ALA A 192 45.39 93.55 81.75
N ARG A 193 44.95 92.75 82.67
CA ARG A 193 44.65 93.14 84.10
C ARG A 193 45.95 93.46 84.85
N ALA A 194 47.11 92.83 84.54
CA ALA A 194 48.45 93.08 85.11
C ALA A 194 49.16 94.33 84.56
N GLY A 195 48.60 95.05 83.62
CA GLY A 195 49.15 96.32 83.12
C GLY A 195 50.48 96.14 82.40
N GLU A 196 51.40 97.01 82.63
CA GLU A 196 52.73 97.05 81.99
C GLU A 196 53.53 95.74 82.23
N THR A 197 53.38 95.09 83.38
CA THR A 197 54.13 93.88 83.75
C THR A 197 53.58 92.60 83.00
N GLY A 198 52.35 92.66 82.45
CA GLY A 198 51.67 91.53 81.75
C GLY A 198 51.86 91.60 80.21
N ARG A 199 52.57 92.64 79.64
CA ARG A 199 52.59 92.89 78.20
C ARG A 199 53.21 91.75 77.42
N GLY A 200 54.32 91.11 77.93
CA GLY A 200 54.92 89.90 77.26
C GLY A 200 54.00 88.70 77.29
N PHE A 201 53.28 88.50 78.37
CA PHE A 201 52.30 87.40 78.52
C PHE A 201 51.07 87.58 77.54
N ASN A 202 50.64 88.86 77.35
CA ASN A 202 49.55 89.16 76.45
C ASN A 202 49.87 88.84 74.97
N ILE A 203 51.13 89.05 74.58
CA ILE A 203 51.57 88.70 73.21
C ILE A 203 51.54 87.17 73.01
N VAL A 204 52.04 86.40 74.00
CA VAL A 204 52.01 84.94 73.94
C VAL A 204 50.55 84.37 74.00
N ALA A 205 49.72 84.97 74.86
CA ALA A 205 48.29 84.54 74.91
C ALA A 205 47.52 84.84 73.62
N ALA A 206 47.82 86.00 72.98
CA ALA A 206 47.24 86.33 71.68
C ALA A 206 47.72 85.39 70.58
N GLU A 207 49.00 85.01 70.57
CA GLU A 207 49.54 84.02 69.59
C GLU A 207 48.92 82.59 69.81
N VAL A 208 48.84 82.19 71.07
CA VAL A 208 48.15 80.86 71.43
C VAL A 208 46.68 80.90 71.02
N LYS A 209 46.03 82.06 71.23
CA LYS A 209 44.63 82.21 70.77
C LYS A 209 44.48 82.13 69.23
N ASP A 210 45.39 82.83 68.52
CA ASP A 210 45.36 82.73 67.03
C ASP A 210 45.65 81.32 66.54
N LEU A 211 46.64 80.59 67.11
CA LEU A 211 46.95 79.23 66.82
C LEU A 211 45.78 78.31 67.13
N ALA A 212 45.08 78.47 68.25
CA ALA A 212 43.88 77.72 68.59
C ALA A 212 42.74 77.99 67.60
N ASN A 213 42.54 79.23 67.15
CA ASN A 213 41.54 79.49 66.11
C ASN A 213 41.92 78.90 64.75
N LYS A 214 43.20 79.00 64.36
CA LYS A 214 43.69 78.31 63.13
C LYS A 214 43.49 76.77 63.20
N THR A 215 43.79 76.20 64.36
CA THR A 215 43.58 74.73 64.62
C THR A 215 42.10 74.36 64.57
N ALA A 216 41.22 75.17 65.14
CA ALA A 216 39.78 74.99 65.07
C ALA A 216 39.24 75.07 63.64
N LYS A 217 39.77 76.02 62.87
CA LYS A 217 39.43 76.14 61.40
C LYS A 217 39.89 74.88 60.63
N ALA A 218 41.18 74.54 60.76
CA ALA A 218 41.77 73.42 60.06
C ALA A 218 41.02 72.06 60.42
N THR A 219 40.67 71.90 61.69
CA THR A 219 39.88 70.71 62.11
C THR A 219 38.46 70.74 61.57
N SER A 220 37.85 71.91 61.41
CA SER A 220 36.54 72.02 60.74
C SER A 220 36.63 71.64 59.25
N ASP A 221 37.70 72.07 58.55
CA ASP A 221 37.89 71.67 57.15
C ASP A 221 38.15 70.17 56.99
N ILE A 222 38.99 69.58 57.88
CA ILE A 222 39.21 68.14 57.94
C ILE A 222 37.90 67.40 58.21
N ARG A 223 37.01 67.87 59.06
CA ARG A 223 35.71 67.26 59.33
C ARG A 223 34.86 67.22 58.08
N VAL A 224 34.84 68.25 57.23
CA VAL A 224 34.14 68.28 55.95
C VAL A 224 34.70 67.19 55.03
N HIS A 225 36.02 67.08 54.92
CA HIS A 225 36.65 66.03 54.11
C HIS A 225 36.38 64.63 54.65
N VAL A 226 36.38 64.40 55.96
CA VAL A 226 36.04 63.11 56.56
C VAL A 226 34.59 62.74 56.30
N ALA A 227 33.66 63.73 56.39
CA ALA A 227 32.22 63.42 56.04
C ALA A 227 32.08 63.10 54.55
N ALA A 228 32.78 63.73 53.66
CA ALA A 228 32.79 63.39 52.22
C ALA A 228 33.35 61.99 51.99
N VAL A 229 34.42 61.58 52.65
CA VAL A 229 34.95 60.20 52.55
C VAL A 229 33.97 59.20 53.08
N GLN A 230 33.28 59.51 54.20
CA GLN A 230 32.25 58.62 54.74
C GLN A 230 31.09 58.44 53.76
N GLU A 231 30.68 59.49 53.05
CA GLU A 231 29.61 59.40 52.06
C GLU A 231 30.02 58.54 50.85
N GLU A 232 31.27 58.76 50.33
CA GLU A 232 31.82 57.93 49.24
C GLU A 232 31.94 56.46 49.67
N VAL A 233 32.37 56.16 50.88
CA VAL A 233 32.41 54.79 51.40
C VAL A 233 31.00 54.14 51.44
N ARG A 234 29.97 54.91 51.80
CA ARG A 234 28.61 54.47 51.76
C ARG A 234 28.16 54.11 50.33
N GLY A 235 28.38 54.99 49.39
CA GLY A 235 28.09 54.76 47.98
C GLY A 235 28.81 53.52 47.40
N MET A 236 30.10 53.32 47.79
CA MET A 236 30.85 52.12 47.39
C MET A 236 30.26 50.85 47.96
N ARG A 237 29.73 50.82 49.21
CA ARG A 237 29.06 49.68 49.81
C ARG A 237 27.79 49.33 49.06
N GLU A 238 26.97 50.33 48.69
CA GLU A 238 25.75 50.14 47.90
C GLU A 238 26.08 49.57 46.53
N ALA A 239 27.05 50.11 45.83
CA ALA A 239 27.48 49.62 44.51
C ALA A 239 28.02 48.16 44.56
N LEU A 240 28.76 47.81 45.62
CA LEU A 240 29.24 46.43 45.78
C LEU A 240 28.08 45.46 46.07
N ALA A 241 27.09 45.85 46.90
CA ALA A 241 25.92 45.01 47.15
C ALA A 241 25.13 44.75 45.87
N ASP A 242 24.93 45.75 45.00
CA ASP A 242 24.29 45.62 43.71
C ASP A 242 25.08 44.69 42.77
N THR A 243 26.42 44.78 42.79
CA THR A 243 27.32 43.92 42.03
C THR A 243 27.20 42.47 42.49
N ALA A 244 27.14 42.22 43.80
CA ALA A 244 26.95 40.89 44.38
C ALA A 244 25.65 40.26 43.93
N ASP A 245 24.56 41.01 43.97
CA ASP A 245 23.24 40.50 43.53
C ASP A 245 23.26 40.18 42.04
N THR A 246 23.84 41.03 41.23
CA THR A 246 24.01 40.80 39.79
C THR A 246 24.86 39.57 39.51
N ALA A 247 25.95 39.37 40.24
CA ALA A 247 26.78 38.17 40.11
C ALA A 247 25.99 36.86 40.50
N ALA A 248 25.20 36.91 41.56
CA ALA A 248 24.35 35.79 41.98
C ALA A 248 23.29 35.45 40.94
N GLN A 249 22.63 36.45 40.35
CA GLN A 249 21.68 36.28 39.27
C GLN A 249 22.37 35.72 38.02
N GLY A 250 23.57 36.17 37.69
CA GLY A 250 24.39 35.63 36.61
C GLY A 250 24.70 34.15 36.78
N LEU A 251 25.09 33.71 37.99
CA LEU A 251 25.34 32.30 38.31
C LEU A 251 24.08 31.46 38.14
N ALA A 252 22.92 31.90 38.64
CA ALA A 252 21.65 31.21 38.47
C ALA A 252 21.29 31.04 36.99
N SER A 253 21.52 32.04 36.14
CA SER A 253 21.30 31.99 34.71
C SER A 253 22.25 31.00 34.03
N ILE A 254 23.51 30.95 34.43
CA ILE A 254 24.53 30.00 33.94
C ILE A 254 24.09 28.56 34.23
N VAL A 255 23.62 28.23 35.45
CA VAL A 255 23.12 26.89 35.81
C VAL A 255 21.94 26.50 34.94
N THR A 256 21.03 27.44 34.65
CA THR A 256 19.90 27.19 33.76
C THR A 256 20.36 26.86 32.33
N VAL A 257 21.31 27.58 31.80
CA VAL A 257 21.88 27.34 30.46
C VAL A 257 22.59 25.98 30.41
N GLU A 258 23.40 25.65 31.43
CA GLU A 258 24.08 24.36 31.55
C GLU A 258 23.07 23.19 31.50
N HIS A 259 21.98 23.28 32.27
CA HIS A 259 20.90 22.31 32.25
C HIS A 259 20.27 22.18 30.85
N CYS A 260 19.93 23.27 30.20
CA CYS A 260 19.35 23.29 28.86
C CYS A 260 20.27 22.61 27.80
N VAL A 261 21.57 22.95 27.85
CA VAL A 261 22.52 22.33 26.91
C VAL A 261 22.71 20.85 27.21
N GLY A 262 22.73 20.45 28.49
CA GLY A 262 22.74 19.05 28.89
C GLY A 262 21.54 18.27 28.36
N LEU A 263 20.33 18.85 28.36
CA LEU A 263 19.14 18.24 27.73
C LEU A 263 19.30 18.08 26.20
N ILE A 264 19.94 19.05 25.54
CA ILE A 264 20.21 18.95 24.09
C ILE A 264 21.12 17.75 23.82
N VAL A 265 22.21 17.58 24.56
CA VAL A 265 23.11 16.41 24.42
C VAL A 265 22.36 15.10 24.62
N GLY A 266 21.50 15.00 25.65
CA GLY A 266 20.67 13.81 25.88
C GLY A 266 19.77 13.50 24.68
N ARG A 267 19.06 14.50 24.15
CA ARG A 267 18.15 14.32 23.00
C ARG A 267 18.91 13.93 21.72
N VAL A 268 20.11 14.43 21.51
CA VAL A 268 20.95 14.04 20.37
C VAL A 268 21.38 12.59 20.46
N ASN A 269 21.72 12.10 21.64
CA ASN A 269 22.05 10.69 21.83
C ASN A 269 20.84 9.77 21.54
N ASP A 270 19.65 10.13 22.06
CA ASP A 270 18.41 9.41 21.74
C ASP A 270 18.11 9.40 20.23
N LEU A 271 18.39 10.51 19.54
CA LEU A 271 18.23 10.62 18.08
C LEU A 271 19.18 9.67 17.35
N GLN A 272 20.44 9.58 17.77
CA GLN A 272 21.43 8.68 17.17
C GLN A 272 21.03 7.20 17.33
N GLU A 273 20.52 6.80 18.51
CA GLU A 273 20.02 5.45 18.74
C GLU A 273 18.84 5.12 17.81
N ARG A 274 17.89 6.06 17.68
CA ARG A 274 16.74 5.89 16.76
C ARG A 274 17.17 5.80 15.30
N LEU A 275 18.17 6.57 14.87
CA LEU A 275 18.70 6.50 13.51
C LEU A 275 19.37 5.15 13.24
N SER A 276 20.09 4.58 14.21
CA SER A 276 20.68 3.25 14.08
C SER A 276 19.59 2.18 13.89
N SER A 277 18.54 2.21 14.72
CA SER A 277 17.38 1.31 14.57
C SER A 277 16.67 1.50 13.22
N HIS A 278 16.52 2.76 12.77
CA HIS A 278 15.91 3.08 11.47
C HIS A 278 16.71 2.51 10.30
N SER A 279 18.04 2.61 10.36
CA SER A 279 18.93 2.03 9.34
C SER A 279 18.81 0.51 9.25
N SER A 280 18.66 -0.17 10.41
CA SER A 280 18.41 -1.63 10.44
C SER A 280 17.08 -1.97 9.76
N SER A 281 16.00 -1.23 10.09
CA SER A 281 14.68 -1.45 9.50
C SER A 281 14.68 -1.19 7.98
N LEU A 282 15.44 -0.22 7.50
CA LEU A 282 15.59 0.04 6.06
C LEU A 282 16.32 -1.11 5.35
N ALA A 283 17.33 -1.69 5.98
CA ALA A 283 18.03 -2.85 5.42
C ALA A 283 17.10 -4.06 5.30
N GLU A 284 16.26 -4.31 6.31
CA GLU A 284 15.24 -5.36 6.28
C GLU A 284 14.19 -5.10 5.19
N GLN A 285 13.71 -3.86 5.05
CA GLN A 285 12.76 -3.47 3.99
C GLN A 285 13.37 -3.64 2.60
N SER A 286 14.64 -3.27 2.41
CA SER A 286 15.35 -3.49 1.15
C SER A 286 15.41 -4.97 0.78
N ALA A 287 15.77 -5.82 1.74
CA ALA A 287 15.82 -7.27 1.53
C ALA A 287 14.44 -7.85 1.20
N ALA A 288 13.38 -7.37 1.86
CA ALA A 288 12.01 -7.78 1.57
C ALA A 288 11.56 -7.32 0.18
N THR A 289 11.91 -6.11 -0.23
CA THR A 289 11.60 -5.59 -1.58
C THR A 289 12.30 -6.40 -2.67
N ASP A 290 13.55 -6.78 -2.46
CA ASP A 290 14.31 -7.65 -3.37
C ASP A 290 13.69 -9.06 -3.46
N GLU A 291 13.11 -9.58 -2.37
CA GLU A 291 12.42 -10.87 -2.36
C GLU A 291 11.09 -10.79 -3.12
N VAL A 292 10.34 -9.68 -2.97
CA VAL A 292 9.13 -9.44 -3.75
C VAL A 292 9.47 -9.33 -5.24
N ALA A 293 10.54 -8.62 -5.60
CA ALA A 293 11.01 -8.52 -6.99
C ALA A 293 11.32 -9.91 -7.60
N ARG A 294 12.00 -10.76 -6.87
CA ARG A 294 12.28 -12.16 -7.30
C ARG A 294 10.99 -12.97 -7.45
N SER A 295 10.03 -12.78 -6.54
CA SER A 295 8.74 -13.47 -6.61
C SER A 295 7.93 -13.05 -7.83
N VAL A 296 7.96 -11.78 -8.19
CA VAL A 296 7.34 -11.23 -9.40
C VAL A 296 7.95 -11.85 -10.66
N GLU A 297 9.27 -12.02 -10.70
CA GLU A 297 9.93 -12.67 -11.83
C GLU A 297 9.54 -14.15 -11.97
N VAL A 298 9.41 -14.87 -10.86
CA VAL A 298 8.89 -16.25 -10.85
C VAL A 298 7.44 -16.30 -11.37
N ILE A 299 6.59 -15.35 -10.96
CA ILE A 299 5.21 -15.26 -11.45
C ILE A 299 5.20 -15.02 -12.96
N ARG A 300 6.06 -14.15 -13.49
CA ARG A 300 6.19 -13.89 -14.92
C ARG A 300 6.56 -15.16 -15.69
N GLU A 301 7.56 -15.90 -15.20
CA GLU A 301 8.00 -17.16 -15.83
C GLU A 301 6.88 -18.24 -15.81
N LEU A 302 6.19 -18.37 -14.67
CA LEU A 302 5.05 -19.29 -14.54
C LEU A 302 3.92 -18.93 -15.50
N THR A 303 3.65 -17.64 -15.67
CA THR A 303 2.62 -17.11 -16.56
C THR A 303 2.96 -17.41 -18.02
N GLU A 304 4.20 -17.18 -18.45
CA GLU A 304 4.66 -17.54 -19.80
C GLU A 304 4.55 -19.05 -20.08
N ARG A 305 4.91 -19.87 -19.09
CA ARG A 305 4.73 -21.32 -19.18
C ARG A 305 3.27 -21.73 -19.30
N THR A 306 2.39 -21.05 -18.56
CA THR A 306 0.93 -21.31 -18.62
C THR A 306 0.40 -20.97 -20.00
N CYS A 307 0.75 -19.82 -20.57
CA CYS A 307 0.40 -19.47 -21.96
C CYS A 307 0.86 -20.55 -22.95
N GLY A 308 2.12 -20.99 -22.85
CA GLY A 308 2.62 -22.05 -23.72
C GLY A 308 1.91 -23.41 -23.57
N ASN A 309 1.40 -23.73 -22.39
CA ASN A 309 0.59 -24.92 -22.17
C ASN A 309 -0.84 -24.75 -22.72
N GLU A 310 -1.43 -23.58 -22.59
CA GLU A 310 -2.72 -23.24 -23.20
C GLU A 310 -2.68 -23.38 -24.71
N ASP A 311 -1.67 -22.84 -25.38
CA ASP A 311 -1.48 -22.97 -26.81
C ASP A 311 -1.45 -24.44 -27.26
N LYS A 312 -0.71 -25.28 -26.52
CA LYS A 312 -0.66 -26.73 -26.77
C LYS A 312 -2.03 -27.38 -26.58
N ALA A 313 -2.77 -26.99 -25.54
CA ALA A 313 -4.11 -27.52 -25.29
C ALA A 313 -5.07 -27.14 -26.43
N VAL A 314 -5.05 -25.87 -26.86
CA VAL A 314 -5.86 -25.39 -27.99
C VAL A 314 -5.53 -26.15 -29.27
N ILE A 315 -4.25 -26.35 -29.60
CA ILE A 315 -3.81 -27.11 -30.78
C ILE A 315 -4.33 -28.56 -30.69
N ALA A 316 -4.17 -29.22 -29.54
CA ALA A 316 -4.61 -30.62 -29.36
C ALA A 316 -6.13 -30.77 -29.50
N VAL A 317 -6.89 -29.85 -28.87
CA VAL A 317 -8.36 -29.88 -28.97
C VAL A 317 -8.83 -29.58 -30.39
N THR A 318 -8.23 -28.60 -31.07
CA THR A 318 -8.57 -28.29 -32.47
C THR A 318 -8.29 -29.46 -33.41
N ALA A 319 -7.20 -30.20 -33.21
CA ALA A 319 -6.92 -31.42 -33.95
C ALA A 319 -7.96 -32.52 -33.68
N GLY A 320 -8.36 -32.69 -32.42
CA GLY A 320 -9.45 -33.60 -32.07
C GLY A 320 -10.80 -33.24 -32.69
N GLU A 321 -11.11 -31.94 -32.76
CA GLU A 321 -12.33 -31.43 -33.41
C GLU A 321 -12.37 -31.77 -34.92
N ALA A 322 -11.25 -31.66 -35.62
CA ALA A 322 -11.18 -32.06 -37.01
C ALA A 322 -11.57 -33.55 -37.21
N THR A 323 -11.06 -34.41 -36.33
CA THR A 323 -11.41 -35.83 -36.34
C THR A 323 -12.90 -36.06 -36.01
N LEU A 324 -13.47 -35.32 -35.06
CA LEU A 324 -14.89 -35.36 -34.74
C LEU A 324 -15.76 -34.91 -35.92
N GLN A 325 -15.33 -33.89 -36.66
CA GLN A 325 -16.03 -33.43 -37.87
C GLN A 325 -16.07 -34.51 -38.99
N GLU A 326 -14.96 -35.21 -39.18
CA GLU A 326 -14.92 -36.36 -40.11
C GLU A 326 -15.90 -37.47 -39.65
N GLN A 327 -15.90 -37.81 -38.37
CA GLN A 327 -16.85 -38.76 -37.81
C GLN A 327 -18.32 -38.34 -37.99
N PHE A 328 -18.62 -37.04 -37.75
CA PHE A 328 -19.98 -36.54 -38.02
C PHE A 328 -20.35 -36.63 -39.48
N HIS A 329 -19.40 -36.35 -40.38
CA HIS A 329 -19.64 -36.51 -41.82
C HIS A 329 -19.98 -37.96 -42.23
N ASP A 330 -19.22 -38.93 -41.73
CA ASP A 330 -19.43 -40.34 -42.00
C ASP A 330 -20.77 -40.84 -41.41
N LEU A 331 -21.11 -40.41 -40.18
CA LEU A 331 -22.37 -40.76 -39.54
C LEU A 331 -23.56 -40.07 -40.21
N ALA A 332 -23.41 -38.89 -40.78
CA ALA A 332 -24.47 -38.19 -41.52
C ALA A 332 -24.89 -38.91 -42.80
N GLN A 333 -24.06 -39.81 -43.32
CA GLN A 333 -24.39 -40.65 -44.47
C GLN A 333 -25.25 -41.85 -44.10
N GLN A 334 -25.40 -42.14 -42.80
CA GLN A 334 -26.15 -43.26 -42.25
C GLN A 334 -27.52 -42.81 -41.76
N GLU A 335 -28.54 -43.69 -41.93
CA GLU A 335 -29.87 -43.45 -41.43
C GLU A 335 -29.94 -43.74 -39.94
N ILE A 336 -29.64 -42.69 -39.13
CA ILE A 336 -29.64 -42.75 -37.67
C ILE A 336 -30.96 -42.15 -37.17
N PRO A 337 -31.79 -42.89 -36.46
CA PRO A 337 -32.98 -42.35 -35.83
C PRO A 337 -32.59 -41.21 -34.86
N ASP A 338 -33.40 -40.16 -34.87
CA ASP A 338 -33.29 -39.07 -33.91
C ASP A 338 -31.95 -38.29 -33.95
N ALA A 339 -31.18 -38.43 -35.04
CA ALA A 339 -29.88 -37.76 -35.21
C ALA A 339 -29.95 -36.25 -34.91
N VAL A 340 -31.07 -35.60 -35.18
CA VAL A 340 -31.29 -34.16 -34.93
C VAL A 340 -31.15 -33.81 -33.45
N LEU A 341 -31.61 -34.68 -32.52
CA LEU A 341 -31.50 -34.44 -31.08
C LEU A 341 -30.05 -34.40 -30.61
N TYR A 342 -29.23 -35.37 -31.08
CA TYR A 342 -27.79 -35.41 -30.77
C TYR A 342 -27.02 -34.26 -31.38
N LEU A 343 -27.31 -33.91 -32.66
CA LEU A 343 -26.64 -32.80 -33.34
C LEU A 343 -27.00 -31.44 -32.72
N ALA A 344 -28.24 -31.29 -32.22
CA ALA A 344 -28.65 -30.10 -31.52
C ALA A 344 -27.90 -29.89 -30.21
N GLU A 345 -27.58 -30.94 -29.48
CA GLU A 345 -26.74 -30.93 -28.30
C GLU A 345 -25.32 -30.38 -28.64
N SER A 346 -24.71 -30.88 -29.71
CA SER A 346 -23.41 -30.43 -30.20
C SER A 346 -23.42 -28.94 -30.60
N ASP A 347 -24.47 -28.47 -31.27
CA ASP A 347 -24.62 -27.08 -31.67
C ASP A 347 -24.68 -26.14 -30.44
N HIS A 348 -25.35 -26.52 -29.36
CA HIS A 348 -25.41 -25.73 -28.12
C HIS A 348 -24.05 -25.62 -27.43
N MET A 349 -23.27 -26.70 -27.42
CA MET A 349 -21.92 -26.69 -26.86
C MET A 349 -20.97 -25.81 -27.67
N LEU A 350 -21.09 -25.79 -29.00
CA LEU A 350 -20.32 -24.90 -29.86
C LEU A 350 -20.58 -23.42 -29.56
N TRP A 351 -21.84 -23.03 -29.37
CA TRP A 351 -22.21 -21.66 -29.02
C TRP A 351 -21.67 -21.25 -27.67
N LYS A 352 -21.75 -22.12 -26.66
CA LYS A 352 -21.19 -21.90 -25.35
C LYS A 352 -19.69 -21.60 -25.42
N ARG A 353 -18.92 -22.36 -26.19
CA ARG A 353 -17.50 -22.13 -26.47
C ARG A 353 -17.24 -20.77 -27.14
N ARG A 354 -17.97 -20.46 -28.20
CA ARG A 354 -17.78 -19.17 -28.91
C ARG A 354 -18.02 -17.96 -28.02
N LEU A 355 -19.02 -18.02 -27.14
CA LEU A 355 -19.30 -16.98 -26.14
C LEU A 355 -18.20 -16.89 -25.09
N ALA A 356 -17.66 -18.00 -24.59
CA ALA A 356 -16.51 -18.01 -23.68
C ALA A 356 -15.28 -17.36 -24.31
N GLN A 357 -14.96 -17.69 -25.56
CA GLN A 357 -13.87 -17.05 -26.32
C GLN A 357 -14.08 -15.55 -26.51
N MET A 358 -15.31 -15.09 -26.74
CA MET A 358 -15.63 -13.67 -26.81
C MET A 358 -15.43 -12.99 -25.46
N LEU A 359 -15.91 -13.56 -24.34
CA LEU A 359 -15.77 -12.99 -22.99
C LEU A 359 -14.30 -12.79 -22.59
N THR A 360 -13.40 -13.61 -23.11
CA THR A 360 -11.95 -13.49 -22.89
C THR A 360 -11.24 -12.62 -23.92
N GLY A 361 -11.97 -12.09 -24.91
CA GLY A 361 -11.43 -11.25 -25.96
C GLY A 361 -10.65 -12.01 -27.02
N SER A 362 -10.80 -13.35 -27.09
CA SER A 362 -10.13 -14.19 -28.09
C SER A 362 -10.87 -14.19 -29.44
N THR A 363 -12.13 -13.79 -29.44
CA THR A 363 -12.95 -13.62 -30.67
C THR A 363 -13.95 -12.46 -30.47
N THR A 364 -14.55 -12.03 -31.57
CA THR A 364 -15.65 -11.04 -31.56
C THR A 364 -16.90 -11.69 -32.13
N LEU A 365 -18.06 -11.39 -31.56
CA LEU A 365 -19.37 -11.82 -32.03
C LEU A 365 -20.29 -10.60 -32.13
N SER A 366 -21.18 -10.64 -33.13
CA SER A 366 -22.28 -9.69 -33.27
C SER A 366 -23.61 -10.33 -32.86
N GLU A 367 -24.58 -9.52 -32.41
CA GLU A 367 -25.90 -10.03 -32.04
C GLU A 367 -26.62 -10.75 -33.18
N HIS A 368 -26.34 -10.36 -34.44
CA HIS A 368 -26.94 -10.96 -35.64
C HIS A 368 -26.43 -12.36 -35.94
N GLU A 369 -25.28 -12.76 -35.38
CA GLU A 369 -24.76 -14.11 -35.54
C GLU A 369 -25.47 -15.12 -34.63
N VAL A 370 -26.10 -14.63 -33.55
CA VAL A 370 -26.85 -15.48 -32.63
C VAL A 370 -28.25 -15.72 -33.20
N ASN A 371 -28.43 -16.90 -33.80
CA ASN A 371 -29.76 -17.33 -34.30
C ASN A 371 -30.81 -17.22 -33.19
N ASP A 372 -32.05 -17.07 -33.62
CA ASP A 372 -33.17 -17.20 -32.70
C ASP A 372 -33.54 -18.72 -32.53
N HIS A 373 -34.24 -19.03 -31.43
CA HIS A 373 -34.58 -20.40 -31.09
C HIS A 373 -35.53 -21.11 -32.08
N HIS A 374 -36.20 -20.37 -32.99
CA HIS A 374 -37.01 -20.94 -34.05
C HIS A 374 -36.18 -21.29 -35.29
N SER A 375 -35.12 -20.57 -35.56
CA SER A 375 -34.31 -20.65 -36.78
C SER A 375 -33.09 -21.57 -36.65
N CYS A 376 -32.75 -22.02 -35.44
CA CYS A 376 -31.68 -23.01 -35.24
C CYS A 376 -32.16 -24.41 -35.63
N ARG A 377 -31.25 -25.40 -35.77
CA ARG A 377 -31.55 -26.78 -36.12
C ARG A 377 -32.61 -27.40 -35.22
N LEU A 378 -32.48 -27.24 -33.90
CA LEU A 378 -33.44 -27.76 -32.91
C LEU A 378 -34.79 -27.08 -33.07
N GLY A 379 -34.84 -25.77 -33.26
CA GLY A 379 -36.08 -25.02 -33.44
C GLY A 379 -36.83 -25.45 -34.71
N ILE A 380 -36.11 -25.51 -35.85
CA ILE A 380 -36.72 -25.97 -37.10
C ILE A 380 -37.36 -27.38 -36.91
N TRP A 381 -36.67 -28.29 -36.25
CA TRP A 381 -37.21 -29.62 -35.93
C TRP A 381 -38.39 -29.54 -34.95
N TYR A 382 -38.26 -28.79 -33.85
CA TYR A 382 -39.27 -28.72 -32.79
C TYR A 382 -40.62 -28.22 -33.27
N TYR A 383 -40.61 -27.18 -34.13
CA TYR A 383 -41.82 -26.58 -34.68
C TYR A 383 -42.34 -27.24 -35.96
N SER A 384 -41.63 -28.23 -36.54
CA SER A 384 -42.04 -28.98 -37.72
C SER A 384 -42.88 -30.19 -37.40
N ASP A 385 -43.46 -30.81 -38.46
CA ASP A 385 -44.16 -32.10 -38.35
C ASP A 385 -43.21 -33.29 -38.04
N SER A 386 -41.90 -33.10 -38.23
CA SER A 386 -40.90 -34.13 -37.91
C SER A 386 -40.78 -34.40 -36.41
N SER A 387 -41.29 -33.54 -35.56
CA SER A 387 -41.32 -33.70 -34.10
C SER A 387 -42.65 -34.33 -33.60
N ALA A 388 -43.61 -34.63 -34.46
CA ALA A 388 -44.97 -35.04 -34.09
C ALA A 388 -44.97 -36.24 -33.12
N ASP A 389 -44.13 -37.22 -33.35
CA ASP A 389 -43.99 -38.43 -32.54
C ASP A 389 -43.51 -38.18 -31.10
N TYR A 390 -42.88 -37.00 -30.85
CA TYR A 390 -42.33 -36.62 -29.54
C TYR A 390 -43.28 -35.77 -28.72
N ARG A 391 -44.34 -35.19 -29.32
CA ARG A 391 -45.26 -34.25 -28.65
C ARG A 391 -45.98 -34.84 -27.43
N SER A 392 -46.12 -36.18 -27.39
CA SER A 392 -46.70 -36.88 -26.23
C SER A 392 -45.70 -37.08 -25.09
N ASN A 393 -44.40 -36.89 -25.32
CA ASN A 393 -43.41 -37.04 -24.28
C ASN A 393 -43.34 -35.76 -23.41
N PRO A 394 -43.45 -35.86 -22.08
CA PRO A 394 -43.37 -34.66 -21.20
C PRO A 394 -42.09 -33.88 -21.33
N ALA A 395 -40.95 -34.47 -21.75
CA ALA A 395 -39.70 -33.78 -21.99
C ALA A 395 -39.79 -32.82 -23.17
N PHE A 396 -40.65 -33.11 -24.20
CA PHE A 396 -40.85 -32.24 -25.34
C PHE A 396 -41.38 -30.85 -24.91
N GLY A 397 -42.44 -30.82 -24.13
CA GLY A 397 -43.00 -29.54 -23.64
C GLY A 397 -42.10 -28.79 -22.68
N ARG A 398 -41.19 -29.51 -21.96
CA ARG A 398 -40.20 -28.87 -21.06
C ARG A 398 -38.94 -28.37 -21.79
N LEU A 399 -38.73 -28.72 -23.05
CA LEU A 399 -37.56 -28.34 -23.83
C LEU A 399 -37.62 -26.85 -24.29
N GLU A 400 -38.81 -26.33 -24.60
CA GLU A 400 -39.00 -25.04 -25.22
C GLU A 400 -38.45 -23.89 -24.36
N SER A 401 -38.81 -23.82 -23.08
CA SER A 401 -38.44 -22.74 -22.17
C SER A 401 -36.91 -22.61 -22.01
N PRO A 402 -36.17 -23.66 -21.65
CA PRO A 402 -34.70 -23.56 -21.54
C PRO A 402 -34.05 -23.32 -22.90
N HIS A 403 -34.59 -23.80 -24.00
CA HIS A 403 -34.08 -23.56 -25.34
C HIS A 403 -34.18 -22.08 -25.74
N ALA A 404 -35.33 -21.47 -25.53
CA ALA A 404 -35.54 -20.03 -25.76
C ALA A 404 -34.62 -19.21 -24.87
N GLU A 405 -34.47 -19.58 -23.58
CA GLU A 405 -33.58 -18.89 -22.63
C GLU A 405 -32.11 -18.93 -23.07
N VAL A 406 -31.61 -20.06 -23.61
CA VAL A 406 -30.24 -20.14 -24.16
C VAL A 406 -30.00 -19.07 -25.24
N HIS A 407 -30.93 -18.97 -26.22
CA HIS A 407 -30.78 -18.02 -27.32
C HIS A 407 -30.95 -16.55 -26.87
N GLU A 408 -31.83 -16.27 -25.96
CA GLU A 408 -32.01 -14.93 -25.37
C GLU A 408 -30.80 -14.49 -24.57
N THR A 409 -30.33 -15.38 -23.68
CA THR A 409 -29.16 -15.11 -22.86
C THR A 409 -27.88 -15.00 -23.69
N ALA A 410 -27.72 -15.78 -24.74
CA ALA A 410 -26.59 -15.65 -25.68
C ALA A 410 -26.55 -14.27 -26.32
N ARG A 411 -27.70 -13.75 -26.80
CA ARG A 411 -27.79 -12.37 -27.34
C ARG A 411 -27.51 -11.31 -26.28
N GLU A 412 -28.03 -11.52 -25.06
CA GLU A 412 -27.73 -10.62 -23.93
C GLU A 412 -26.24 -10.55 -23.62
N ILE A 413 -25.53 -11.68 -23.61
CA ILE A 413 -24.07 -11.76 -23.38
C ILE A 413 -23.33 -10.91 -24.44
N VAL A 414 -23.67 -11.12 -25.74
CA VAL A 414 -23.02 -10.37 -26.83
C VAL A 414 -23.26 -8.87 -26.68
N ARG A 415 -24.50 -8.46 -26.39
CA ARG A 415 -24.85 -7.04 -26.21
C ARG A 415 -24.13 -6.43 -25.02
N LEU A 416 -24.13 -7.08 -23.86
CA LEU A 416 -23.45 -6.61 -22.64
C LEU A 416 -21.95 -6.47 -22.85
N PHE A 417 -21.34 -7.46 -23.49
CA PHE A 417 -19.90 -7.43 -23.77
C PHE A 417 -19.53 -6.29 -24.73
N ASN A 418 -20.26 -6.14 -25.83
CA ASN A 418 -20.03 -5.09 -26.83
C ASN A 418 -20.30 -3.67 -26.29
N SER A 419 -21.17 -3.53 -25.27
CA SER A 419 -21.36 -2.27 -24.55
C SER A 419 -20.31 -1.99 -23.45
N GLY A 420 -19.34 -2.88 -23.24
CA GLY A 420 -18.30 -2.74 -22.23
C GLY A 420 -18.67 -3.27 -20.83
N ASN A 421 -19.90 -3.75 -20.64
CA ASN A 421 -20.34 -4.35 -19.36
C ASN A 421 -19.86 -5.80 -19.24
N ARG A 422 -18.57 -6.00 -19.00
CA ARG A 422 -17.93 -7.33 -18.90
C ARG A 422 -18.43 -8.13 -17.70
N VAL A 423 -18.71 -7.46 -16.57
CA VAL A 423 -19.23 -8.13 -15.36
C VAL A 423 -20.62 -8.69 -15.59
N GLY A 424 -21.51 -7.87 -16.18
CA GLY A 424 -22.86 -8.31 -16.56
C GLY A 424 -22.84 -9.46 -17.57
N ALA A 425 -21.95 -9.39 -18.58
CA ALA A 425 -21.78 -10.44 -19.57
C ALA A 425 -21.32 -11.78 -18.96
N ARG A 426 -20.39 -11.75 -18.00
CA ARG A 426 -19.93 -12.95 -17.26
C ARG A 426 -21.04 -13.55 -16.40
N ALA A 427 -21.82 -12.73 -15.71
CA ALA A 427 -22.98 -13.19 -14.93
C ALA A 427 -24.08 -13.81 -15.82
N ALA A 428 -24.32 -13.24 -17.02
CA ALA A 428 -25.24 -13.81 -17.99
C ALA A 428 -24.73 -15.15 -18.55
N TYR A 429 -23.42 -15.35 -18.70
CA TYR A 429 -22.84 -16.61 -19.13
C TYR A 429 -23.14 -17.75 -18.15
N ALA A 430 -23.08 -17.52 -16.85
CA ALA A 430 -23.48 -18.54 -15.86
C ALA A 430 -24.95 -18.94 -15.98
N ARG A 431 -25.85 -18.01 -16.32
CA ARG A 431 -27.26 -18.33 -16.62
C ARG A 431 -27.40 -19.16 -17.90
N LEU A 432 -26.63 -18.83 -18.93
CA LEU A 432 -26.59 -19.60 -20.17
C LEU A 432 -26.16 -21.06 -19.91
N GLU A 433 -25.16 -21.28 -19.06
CA GLU A 433 -24.73 -22.64 -18.68
C GLU A 433 -25.85 -23.45 -18.05
N GLN A 434 -26.59 -22.82 -17.13
CA GLN A 434 -27.72 -23.47 -16.46
C GLN A 434 -28.85 -23.78 -17.44
N ALA A 435 -29.20 -22.83 -18.32
CA ALA A 435 -30.23 -23.04 -19.36
C ALA A 435 -29.81 -24.14 -20.35
N SER A 436 -28.55 -24.11 -20.81
CA SER A 436 -27.96 -25.13 -21.69
C SER A 436 -28.04 -26.55 -21.09
N GLN A 437 -27.71 -26.67 -19.80
CA GLN A 437 -27.86 -27.98 -19.09
C GLN A 437 -29.33 -28.44 -19.05
N GLY A 438 -30.28 -27.50 -18.92
CA GLY A 438 -31.71 -27.78 -19.04
C GLY A 438 -32.08 -28.34 -20.41
N VAL A 439 -31.58 -27.75 -21.50
CA VAL A 439 -31.80 -28.27 -22.87
C VAL A 439 -31.23 -29.66 -23.02
N ILE A 440 -29.97 -29.90 -22.66
CA ILE A 440 -29.30 -31.22 -22.78
C ILE A 440 -30.08 -32.28 -22.04
N THR A 441 -30.49 -32.01 -20.79
CA THR A 441 -31.28 -32.95 -20.00
C THR A 441 -32.58 -33.35 -20.68
N GLN A 442 -33.32 -32.42 -21.32
CA GLN A 442 -34.55 -32.76 -22.03
C GLN A 442 -34.26 -33.50 -23.34
N LEU A 443 -33.20 -33.16 -24.09
CA LEU A 443 -32.79 -33.92 -25.27
C LEU A 443 -32.43 -35.36 -24.96
N GLU A 444 -31.70 -35.60 -23.86
CA GLU A 444 -31.43 -36.97 -23.38
C GLU A 444 -32.70 -37.76 -23.02
N HIS A 445 -33.68 -37.13 -22.36
CA HIS A 445 -34.94 -37.77 -22.05
C HIS A 445 -35.74 -38.09 -23.29
N LEU A 446 -35.73 -37.26 -24.32
CA LEU A 446 -36.36 -37.51 -25.60
C LEU A 446 -35.72 -38.66 -26.34
N SER A 447 -34.38 -38.75 -26.36
CA SER A 447 -33.63 -39.80 -27.03
C SER A 447 -33.74 -41.16 -26.35
N ARG A 448 -33.92 -41.21 -25.02
CA ARG A 448 -34.09 -42.49 -24.24
C ARG A 448 -35.51 -43.01 -24.22
N GLY A 449 -36.51 -42.18 -24.48
CA GLY A 449 -37.92 -42.54 -24.33
C GLY A 449 -38.53 -43.40 -25.48
N ARG A 450 -37.74 -43.79 -26.48
CA ARG A 450 -38.14 -44.58 -27.66
C ARG A 450 -37.71 -46.07 -27.63
N PHE A 451 -37.06 -46.51 -26.52
CA PHE A 451 -36.64 -47.94 -26.38
C PHE A 451 -37.52 -48.69 -25.38
#